data_c002d8449a8cf411a8a12a2d2eeab83b
#
_entry.id   c002d8449a8cf411a8a12a2d2eeab83b
#
_cell.length_a   1.000
_cell.length_b   1.000
_cell.length_c   1.000
_cell.angle_alpha   90.00
_cell.angle_beta   90.00
_cell.angle_gamma   90.00
#
_symmetry.space_group_name_H-M   'P 1'
#
loop_
_entity.id
_entity.type
_entity.pdbx_description
1 polymer ?
#
loop_
_entity_poly.entity_id
_entity_poly.type
_entity_poly.pdbx_seq_one_letter_code
_entity_poly.pdbx_strand_id
1 'polypeptide(L)'
;MSIINIVGAKIWGGGEQYVYDICKQLQQRHRTAYILVDQSNEDMQSRYAQVGHVMTANLYTLKGFLSVNAVAKQMKAQGINTIVCHSGKYILFCIALKQLTGAKLMFIKHNLVPGKTDMYHKWINSQVDAFVCVSKLVYDDLMTPIIKNTSKYYIVYNGIDPNRFLSFADNVPMKSKVTTFGYSARITERKGLYLILSALEQIHQKNPDIRLIISGAGTEDQIKKLKDYIDA
;
A
#
# COMPACT_ATOMS: atom_id res chain seq x y z
N MET A 1 -2.05 -22.92 5.78
CA MET A 1 -2.40 -21.57 6.24
C MET A 1 -2.94 -20.81 5.05
N SER A 2 -4.21 -20.43 5.09
CA SER A 2 -4.84 -19.65 4.01
C SER A 2 -5.06 -18.22 4.53
N ILE A 3 -4.67 -17.24 3.74
CA ILE A 3 -4.73 -15.84 4.11
C ILE A 3 -5.64 -15.04 3.18
N ILE A 4 -6.31 -14.02 3.73
CA ILE A 4 -7.05 -13.02 2.95
C ILE A 4 -6.45 -11.64 3.22
N ASN A 5 -6.03 -10.96 2.14
CA ASN A 5 -5.58 -9.57 2.19
C ASN A 5 -6.77 -8.66 1.92
N ILE A 6 -7.02 -7.68 2.78
CA ILE A 6 -8.12 -6.72 2.60
C ILE A 6 -7.56 -5.41 2.09
N VAL A 7 -7.93 -5.06 0.85
CA VAL A 7 -7.40 -3.92 0.09
C VAL A 7 -8.55 -3.04 -0.36
N GLY A 8 -8.66 -1.87 0.24
CA GLY A 8 -9.73 -0.91 -0.07
C GLY A 8 -9.22 0.40 -0.69
N ALA A 9 -8.06 0.43 -1.34
CA ALA A 9 -7.59 1.63 -2.00
C ALA A 9 -8.38 1.91 -3.29
N LYS A 10 -8.54 3.19 -3.63
CA LYS A 10 -9.19 3.60 -4.89
C LYS A 10 -8.21 3.69 -6.06
N ILE A 11 -6.93 3.90 -5.77
CA ILE A 11 -5.88 4.13 -6.77
C ILE A 11 -4.70 3.21 -6.42
N TRP A 12 -4.11 2.60 -7.45
CA TRP A 12 -2.93 1.77 -7.30
C TRP A 12 -1.74 2.58 -6.76
N GLY A 13 -1.03 2.02 -5.81
CA GLY A 13 0.15 2.63 -5.20
C GLY A 13 1.08 1.58 -4.58
N GLY A 14 2.04 2.02 -3.79
CA GLY A 14 3.04 1.12 -3.18
C GLY A 14 2.45 0.07 -2.24
N GLY A 15 1.37 0.39 -1.52
CA GLY A 15 0.68 -0.57 -0.65
C GLY A 15 0.00 -1.68 -1.44
N GLU A 16 -0.65 -1.33 -2.56
CA GLU A 16 -1.32 -2.27 -3.45
C GLU A 16 -0.30 -3.14 -4.19
N GLN A 17 0.80 -2.54 -4.63
CA GLN A 17 1.91 -3.28 -5.23
C GLN A 17 2.53 -4.27 -4.24
N TYR A 18 2.69 -3.89 -2.97
CA TYR A 18 3.17 -4.79 -1.91
C TYR A 18 2.26 -6.02 -1.76
N VAL A 19 0.93 -5.83 -1.73
CA VAL A 19 -0.01 -6.97 -1.66
C VAL A 19 0.10 -7.85 -2.90
N TYR A 20 0.19 -7.24 -4.08
CA TYR A 20 0.36 -7.96 -5.34
C TYR A 20 1.63 -8.83 -5.32
N ASP A 21 2.76 -8.24 -4.93
CA ASP A 21 4.05 -8.94 -4.91
C ASP A 21 4.04 -10.09 -3.89
N ILE A 22 3.43 -9.92 -2.71
CA ILE A 22 3.23 -11.01 -1.73
C ILE A 22 2.36 -12.12 -2.31
N CYS A 23 1.22 -11.78 -2.91
CA CYS A 23 0.31 -12.77 -3.49
C CYS A 23 0.99 -13.56 -4.63
N LYS A 24 1.74 -12.87 -5.48
CA LYS A 24 2.56 -13.49 -6.53
C LYS A 24 3.59 -14.47 -5.95
N GLN A 25 4.29 -14.08 -4.89
CA GLN A 25 5.25 -14.95 -4.21
C GLN A 25 4.59 -16.17 -3.53
N LEU A 26 3.39 -16.00 -2.98
CA LEU A 26 2.62 -17.11 -2.43
C LEU A 26 2.20 -18.09 -3.53
N GLN A 27 1.71 -17.59 -4.66
CA GLN A 27 1.35 -18.38 -5.82
C GLN A 27 2.54 -19.21 -6.35
N GLN A 28 3.72 -18.60 -6.48
CA GLN A 28 4.95 -19.28 -6.88
C GLN A 28 5.36 -20.40 -5.91
N ARG A 29 4.96 -20.29 -4.64
CA ARG A 29 5.19 -21.32 -3.60
C ARG A 29 4.02 -22.28 -3.43
N HIS A 30 3.12 -22.35 -4.41
CA HIS A 30 1.90 -23.18 -4.38
C HIS A 30 1.02 -22.92 -3.15
N ARG A 31 0.96 -21.65 -2.69
CA ARG A 31 0.08 -21.22 -1.61
C ARG A 31 -1.06 -20.37 -2.17
N THR A 32 -2.26 -20.63 -1.71
CA THR A 32 -3.44 -19.87 -2.12
C THR A 32 -3.51 -18.55 -1.37
N ALA A 33 -3.56 -17.44 -2.10
CA ALA A 33 -3.85 -16.12 -1.56
C ALA A 33 -5.25 -15.68 -1.98
N TYR A 34 -6.01 -15.15 -1.01
CA TYR A 34 -7.29 -14.50 -1.24
C TYR A 34 -7.11 -13.00 -1.07
N ILE A 35 -7.79 -12.23 -1.91
CA ILE A 35 -7.75 -10.76 -1.86
C ILE A 35 -9.18 -10.24 -1.86
N LEU A 36 -9.57 -9.52 -0.80
CA LEU A 36 -10.83 -8.82 -0.75
C LEU A 36 -10.64 -7.39 -1.22
N VAL A 37 -11.34 -7.04 -2.29
CA VAL A 37 -11.27 -5.72 -2.96
C VAL A 37 -12.63 -5.06 -2.89
N ASP A 38 -12.67 -3.72 -2.91
CA ASP A 38 -13.94 -3.01 -3.02
C ASP A 38 -14.64 -3.36 -4.34
N GLN A 39 -15.92 -3.66 -4.26
CA GLN A 39 -16.72 -4.10 -5.41
C GLN A 39 -16.81 -3.07 -6.53
N SER A 40 -16.58 -1.78 -6.24
CA SER A 40 -16.62 -0.70 -7.23
C SER A 40 -15.29 -0.51 -7.98
N ASN A 41 -14.23 -1.26 -7.64
CA ASN A 41 -12.90 -1.06 -8.21
C ASN A 41 -12.50 -2.22 -9.14
N GLU A 42 -13.00 -2.20 -10.37
CA GLU A 42 -12.76 -3.23 -11.38
C GLU A 42 -11.28 -3.34 -11.79
N ASP A 43 -10.55 -2.22 -11.86
CA ASP A 43 -9.12 -2.21 -12.19
C ASP A 43 -8.32 -3.03 -11.15
N MET A 44 -8.57 -2.82 -9.87
CA MET A 44 -7.92 -3.61 -8.83
C MET A 44 -8.33 -5.08 -8.84
N GLN A 45 -9.61 -5.37 -9.09
CA GLN A 45 -10.08 -6.75 -9.22
C GLN A 45 -9.34 -7.48 -10.33
N SER A 46 -9.26 -6.87 -11.52
CA SER A 46 -8.56 -7.42 -12.69
C SER A 46 -7.07 -7.67 -12.41
N ARG A 47 -6.38 -6.72 -11.78
CA ARG A 47 -4.95 -6.86 -11.44
C ARG A 47 -4.71 -7.97 -10.43
N TYR A 48 -5.48 -8.02 -9.35
CA TYR A 48 -5.30 -9.04 -8.32
C TYR A 48 -5.72 -10.44 -8.76
N ALA A 49 -6.65 -10.56 -9.71
CA ALA A 49 -7.04 -11.84 -10.30
C ALA A 49 -5.86 -12.59 -10.97
N GLN A 50 -4.80 -11.87 -11.34
CA GLN A 50 -3.58 -12.45 -11.91
C GLN A 50 -2.72 -13.20 -10.88
N VAL A 51 -2.88 -12.90 -9.58
CA VAL A 51 -1.99 -13.40 -8.51
C VAL A 51 -2.73 -14.07 -7.35
N GLY A 52 -4.06 -14.15 -7.39
CA GLY A 52 -4.83 -14.79 -6.32
C GLY A 52 -6.32 -14.83 -6.59
N HIS A 53 -7.06 -15.36 -5.63
CA HIS A 53 -8.53 -15.43 -5.70
C HIS A 53 -9.14 -14.14 -5.18
N VAL A 54 -9.79 -13.38 -6.07
CA VAL A 54 -10.43 -12.13 -5.72
C VAL A 54 -11.84 -12.39 -5.17
N MET A 55 -12.09 -11.78 -4.03
CA MET A 55 -13.41 -11.64 -3.42
C MET A 55 -13.79 -10.16 -3.42
N THR A 56 -15.06 -9.85 -3.47
CA THR A 56 -15.53 -8.46 -3.49
C THR A 56 -16.52 -8.18 -2.36
N ALA A 57 -16.43 -6.96 -1.81
CA ALA A 57 -17.38 -6.44 -0.84
C ALA A 57 -17.44 -4.92 -0.94
N ASN A 58 -18.49 -4.32 -0.40
CA ASN A 58 -18.52 -2.88 -0.21
C ASN A 58 -17.75 -2.54 1.08
N LEU A 59 -16.56 -1.93 0.93
CA LEU A 59 -15.68 -1.63 2.06
C LEU A 59 -15.87 -0.21 2.64
N TYR A 60 -16.62 0.66 1.97
CA TYR A 60 -16.65 2.10 2.29
C TYR A 60 -17.96 2.63 2.87
N THR A 61 -19.02 1.83 2.89
CA THR A 61 -20.32 2.30 3.34
C THR A 61 -20.86 1.45 4.49
N LEU A 62 -21.87 1.96 5.21
CA LEU A 62 -22.62 1.16 6.19
C LEU A 62 -23.19 -0.13 5.59
N LYS A 63 -23.52 -0.13 4.29
CA LYS A 63 -23.90 -1.35 3.57
C LYS A 63 -22.78 -2.40 3.52
N GLY A 64 -21.52 -2.00 3.72
CA GLY A 64 -20.39 -2.91 3.87
C GLY A 64 -20.55 -3.87 5.04
N PHE A 65 -21.14 -3.43 6.15
CA PHE A 65 -21.46 -4.32 7.27
C PHE A 65 -22.46 -5.43 6.91
N LEU A 66 -23.35 -5.21 5.93
CA LEU A 66 -24.25 -6.26 5.44
C LEU A 66 -23.47 -7.35 4.66
N SER A 67 -22.36 -7.00 4.04
CA SER A 67 -21.52 -7.96 3.30
C SER A 67 -20.58 -8.78 4.19
N VAL A 68 -20.35 -8.37 5.46
CA VAL A 68 -19.45 -9.07 6.39
C VAL A 68 -19.86 -10.54 6.54
N ASN A 69 -21.15 -10.83 6.73
CA ASN A 69 -21.64 -12.20 6.89
C ASN A 69 -21.39 -13.06 5.64
N ALA A 70 -21.60 -12.49 4.45
CA ALA A 70 -21.34 -13.18 3.18
C ALA A 70 -19.85 -13.50 3.02
N VAL A 71 -18.98 -12.52 3.29
CA VAL A 71 -17.52 -12.71 3.26
C VAL A 71 -17.09 -13.73 4.31
N ALA A 72 -17.60 -13.65 5.54
CA ALA A 72 -17.29 -14.62 6.61
C ALA A 72 -17.69 -16.06 6.22
N LYS A 73 -18.85 -16.24 5.58
CA LYS A 73 -19.29 -17.55 5.06
C LYS A 73 -18.32 -18.08 3.99
N GLN A 74 -17.91 -17.24 3.06
CA GLN A 74 -16.93 -17.62 2.04
C GLN A 74 -15.58 -17.96 2.67
N MET A 75 -15.09 -17.15 3.64
CA MET A 75 -13.84 -17.43 4.36
C MET A 75 -13.87 -18.80 5.03
N LYS A 76 -14.97 -19.15 5.71
CA LYS A 76 -15.13 -20.46 6.34
C LYS A 76 -15.12 -21.59 5.31
N ALA A 77 -15.85 -21.45 4.22
CA ALA A 77 -15.90 -22.44 3.14
C ALA A 77 -14.52 -22.68 2.48
N GLN A 78 -13.67 -21.66 2.42
CA GLN A 78 -12.32 -21.74 1.85
C GLN A 78 -11.22 -22.04 2.90
N GLY A 79 -11.58 -22.27 4.16
CA GLY A 79 -10.63 -22.53 5.25
C GLY A 79 -9.67 -21.38 5.52
N ILE A 80 -10.10 -20.13 5.27
CA ILE A 80 -9.28 -18.93 5.49
C ILE A 80 -9.23 -18.64 6.99
N ASN A 81 -8.04 -18.66 7.56
CA ASN A 81 -7.81 -18.53 9.00
C ASN A 81 -6.95 -17.33 9.40
N THR A 82 -6.56 -16.49 8.46
CA THR A 82 -5.78 -15.28 8.72
C THR A 82 -6.27 -14.12 7.85
N ILE A 83 -6.60 -13.01 8.50
CA ILE A 83 -7.00 -11.75 7.89
C ILE A 83 -5.80 -10.80 7.94
N VAL A 84 -5.43 -10.22 6.81
CA VAL A 84 -4.40 -9.20 6.72
C VAL A 84 -5.04 -7.87 6.34
N CYS A 85 -5.02 -6.93 7.28
CA CYS A 85 -5.56 -5.58 7.11
C CYS A 85 -4.42 -4.61 6.73
N HIS A 86 -4.60 -3.85 5.65
CA HIS A 86 -3.58 -2.91 5.14
C HIS A 86 -3.91 -1.44 5.40
N SER A 87 -5.06 -1.13 6.00
CA SER A 87 -5.44 0.25 6.32
C SER A 87 -6.42 0.31 7.49
N GLY A 88 -6.26 1.32 8.34
CA GLY A 88 -7.18 1.59 9.45
C GLY A 88 -8.62 1.93 9.01
N LYS A 89 -8.82 2.31 7.75
CA LYS A 89 -10.14 2.68 7.22
C LYS A 89 -11.17 1.55 7.30
N TYR A 90 -10.73 0.31 7.18
CA TYR A 90 -11.61 -0.88 7.23
C TYR A 90 -11.25 -1.84 8.37
N ILE A 91 -10.55 -1.34 9.38
CA ILE A 91 -10.17 -2.16 10.53
C ILE A 91 -11.38 -2.76 11.27
N LEU A 92 -12.48 -1.99 11.38
CA LEU A 92 -13.71 -2.48 12.01
C LEU A 92 -14.34 -3.62 11.21
N PHE A 93 -14.31 -3.56 9.88
CA PHE A 93 -14.73 -4.65 9.01
C PHE A 93 -13.89 -5.91 9.25
N CYS A 94 -12.57 -5.75 9.35
CA CYS A 94 -11.65 -6.85 9.67
C CYS A 94 -11.91 -7.46 11.05
N ILE A 95 -12.19 -6.62 12.06
CA ILE A 95 -12.54 -7.08 13.41
C ILE A 95 -13.85 -7.88 13.39
N ALA A 96 -14.87 -7.40 12.67
CA ALA A 96 -16.12 -8.12 12.53
C ALA A 96 -15.93 -9.49 11.84
N LEU A 97 -15.12 -9.55 10.78
CA LEU A 97 -14.76 -10.83 10.15
C LEU A 97 -14.03 -11.76 11.12
N LYS A 98 -13.07 -11.23 11.91
CA LYS A 98 -12.39 -12.02 12.95
C LYS A 98 -13.39 -12.63 13.94
N GLN A 99 -14.32 -11.83 14.44
CA GLN A 99 -15.32 -12.31 15.41
C GLN A 99 -16.22 -13.41 14.83
N LEU A 100 -16.62 -13.27 13.57
CA LEU A 100 -17.49 -14.24 12.90
C LEU A 100 -16.77 -15.53 12.48
N THR A 101 -15.47 -15.47 12.20
CA THR A 101 -14.72 -16.60 11.62
C THR A 101 -13.78 -17.28 12.59
N GLY A 102 -13.37 -16.61 13.68
CA GLY A 102 -12.29 -17.04 14.56
C GLY A 102 -10.88 -16.88 13.95
N ALA A 103 -10.77 -16.25 12.78
CA ALA A 103 -9.49 -16.03 12.11
C ALA A 103 -8.58 -15.08 12.90
N LYS A 104 -7.26 -15.23 12.73
CA LYS A 104 -6.29 -14.28 13.28
C LYS A 104 -6.29 -12.99 12.46
N LEU A 105 -6.15 -11.85 13.13
CA LEU A 105 -6.09 -10.53 12.49
C LEU A 105 -4.68 -9.96 12.59
N MET A 106 -4.04 -9.78 11.44
CA MET A 106 -2.76 -9.08 11.28
C MET A 106 -3.02 -7.70 10.68
N PHE A 107 -2.36 -6.67 11.20
CA PHE A 107 -2.44 -5.32 10.66
C PHE A 107 -1.07 -4.87 10.16
N ILE A 108 -0.94 -4.59 8.86
CA ILE A 108 0.30 -4.10 8.26
C ILE A 108 0.24 -2.58 8.15
N LYS A 109 1.22 -1.93 8.75
CA LYS A 109 1.39 -0.47 8.76
C LYS A 109 2.36 -0.05 7.67
N HIS A 110 1.84 0.63 6.64
CA HIS A 110 2.62 1.11 5.49
C HIS A 110 3.09 2.57 5.62
N ASN A 111 2.46 3.35 6.49
CA ASN A 111 2.68 4.79 6.59
C ASN A 111 3.01 5.20 8.03
N LEU A 112 3.72 6.32 8.14
CA LEU A 112 3.89 7.01 9.41
C LEU A 112 2.52 7.52 9.88
N VAL A 113 2.03 6.93 10.95
CA VAL A 113 0.80 7.33 11.63
C VAL A 113 1.03 7.05 13.11
N PRO A 114 1.22 8.10 13.92
CA PRO A 114 1.47 7.95 15.33
C PRO A 114 0.43 7.07 16.02
N GLY A 115 0.89 6.23 16.91
CA GLY A 115 0.01 5.40 17.71
C GLY A 115 -0.90 6.28 18.57
N LYS A 116 -2.13 5.86 18.74
CA LYS A 116 -3.13 6.57 19.55
C LYS A 116 -3.44 5.77 20.81
N THR A 117 -3.66 6.47 21.92
CA THR A 117 -3.85 5.86 23.25
C THR A 117 -5.23 6.08 23.83
N ASP A 118 -6.15 6.68 23.09
CA ASP A 118 -7.55 6.79 23.49
C ASP A 118 -8.24 5.41 23.60
N MET A 119 -9.37 5.36 24.26
CA MET A 119 -10.09 4.11 24.55
C MET A 119 -10.46 3.33 23.30
N TYR A 120 -10.87 4.04 22.24
CA TYR A 120 -11.24 3.41 20.96
C TYR A 120 -10.04 2.70 20.33
N HIS A 121 -8.89 3.38 20.23
CA HIS A 121 -7.68 2.79 19.65
C HIS A 121 -7.07 1.69 20.54
N LYS A 122 -7.16 1.82 21.86
CA LYS A 122 -6.79 0.73 22.80
C LYS A 122 -7.64 -0.52 22.55
N TRP A 123 -8.95 -0.35 22.38
CA TRP A 123 -9.84 -1.45 22.05
C TRP A 123 -9.50 -2.07 20.68
N ILE A 124 -9.33 -1.26 19.61
CA ILE A 124 -8.90 -1.77 18.30
C ILE A 124 -7.59 -2.56 18.45
N ASN A 125 -6.61 -1.99 19.13
CA ASN A 125 -5.31 -2.63 19.31
C ASN A 125 -5.42 -3.96 20.07
N SER A 126 -6.38 -4.11 20.99
CA SER A 126 -6.63 -5.38 21.67
C SER A 126 -7.19 -6.46 20.74
N GLN A 127 -7.90 -6.08 19.68
CA GLN A 127 -8.50 -7.01 18.72
C GLN A 127 -7.48 -7.54 17.69
N VAL A 128 -6.37 -6.82 17.47
CA VAL A 128 -5.33 -7.21 16.51
C VAL A 128 -4.36 -8.20 17.16
N ASP A 129 -4.13 -9.34 16.50
CA ASP A 129 -3.23 -10.38 17.00
C ASP A 129 -1.75 -10.07 16.69
N ALA A 130 -1.48 -9.41 15.56
CA ALA A 130 -0.12 -9.01 15.18
C ALA A 130 -0.11 -7.69 14.39
N PHE A 131 0.84 -6.83 14.71
CA PHE A 131 1.15 -5.64 13.92
C PHE A 131 2.47 -5.85 13.17
N VAL A 132 2.47 -5.56 11.88
CA VAL A 132 3.68 -5.57 11.05
C VAL A 132 3.95 -4.15 10.59
N CYS A 133 5.12 -3.64 10.92
CA CYS A 133 5.62 -2.33 10.47
C CYS A 133 6.61 -2.53 9.33
N VAL A 134 6.41 -1.85 8.21
CA VAL A 134 7.23 -2.03 7.01
C VAL A 134 8.62 -1.39 7.10
N SER A 135 8.90 -0.69 8.19
CA SER A 135 10.22 -0.14 8.50
C SER A 135 10.36 0.13 9.99
N LYS A 136 11.62 0.30 10.43
CA LYS A 136 11.92 0.71 11.80
C LYS A 136 11.29 2.06 12.13
N LEU A 137 11.31 3.02 11.19
CA LEU A 137 10.70 4.33 11.38
C LEU A 137 9.18 4.26 11.62
N VAL A 138 8.46 3.40 10.87
CA VAL A 138 7.03 3.16 11.08
C VAL A 138 6.78 2.48 12.43
N TYR A 139 7.66 1.59 12.84
CA TYR A 139 7.58 0.95 14.16
C TYR A 139 7.76 1.97 15.29
N ASP A 140 8.81 2.78 15.23
CA ASP A 140 9.13 3.78 16.26
C ASP A 140 7.99 4.80 16.38
N ASP A 141 7.45 5.30 15.24
CA ASP A 141 6.33 6.23 15.21
C ASP A 141 5.05 5.63 15.83
N LEU A 142 4.76 4.36 15.55
CA LEU A 142 3.63 3.64 16.13
C LEU A 142 3.80 3.43 17.65
N MET A 143 5.01 3.07 18.08
CA MET A 143 5.29 2.63 19.44
C MET A 143 5.48 3.79 20.42
N THR A 144 5.93 4.95 19.96
CA THR A 144 6.22 6.10 20.82
C THR A 144 5.13 6.39 21.87
N PRO A 145 3.82 6.36 21.57
CA PRO A 145 2.78 6.55 22.56
C PRO A 145 2.26 5.27 23.24
N ILE A 146 2.59 4.06 22.76
CA ILE A 146 1.88 2.81 23.15
C ILE A 146 2.70 1.90 24.10
N ILE A 147 3.92 2.17 24.36
CA ILE A 147 5.03 1.36 24.91
C ILE A 147 4.72 0.47 26.16
N LYS A 148 3.73 -0.41 26.13
CA LYS A 148 3.60 -1.36 27.27
C LYS A 148 3.63 -2.85 26.89
N ASN A 149 3.40 -3.22 25.65
CA ASN A 149 3.47 -4.63 25.22
C ASN A 149 3.92 -4.73 23.76
N THR A 150 5.19 -5.04 23.58
CA THR A 150 5.84 -5.15 22.26
C THR A 150 5.71 -6.53 21.61
N SER A 151 5.20 -7.53 22.33
CA SER A 151 5.21 -8.93 21.90
C SER A 151 4.46 -9.25 20.60
N LYS A 152 3.57 -8.36 20.18
CA LYS A 152 2.77 -8.53 18.94
C LYS A 152 3.13 -7.55 17.82
N TYR A 153 4.24 -6.83 17.95
CA TYR A 153 4.70 -5.85 16.98
C TYR A 153 5.99 -6.32 16.32
N TYR A 154 5.99 -6.38 15.00
CA TYR A 154 7.09 -6.92 14.21
C TYR A 154 7.54 -5.90 13.18
N ILE A 155 8.83 -5.88 12.87
CA ILE A 155 9.39 -5.12 11.75
C ILE A 155 9.66 -6.13 10.63
N VAL A 156 8.99 -5.93 9.48
CA VAL A 156 9.23 -6.70 8.26
C VAL A 156 9.35 -5.72 7.12
N TYR A 157 10.57 -5.51 6.65
CA TYR A 157 10.83 -4.59 5.55
C TYR A 157 10.17 -5.05 4.25
N ASN A 158 9.75 -4.08 3.43
CA ASN A 158 9.27 -4.37 2.09
C ASN A 158 10.39 -4.98 1.26
N GLY A 159 10.07 -6.08 0.58
CA GLY A 159 10.94 -6.68 -0.42
C GLY A 159 10.56 -6.22 -1.82
N ILE A 160 11.51 -6.33 -2.74
CA ILE A 160 11.30 -6.19 -4.18
C ILE A 160 11.87 -7.43 -4.87
N ASP A 161 11.27 -7.81 -6.00
CA ASP A 161 11.85 -8.83 -6.87
C ASP A 161 12.89 -8.17 -7.80
N PRO A 162 14.20 -8.41 -7.60
CA PRO A 162 15.23 -7.80 -8.41
C PRO A 162 15.15 -8.24 -9.88
N ASN A 163 14.62 -9.43 -10.18
CA ASN A 163 14.52 -9.94 -11.55
C ASN A 163 13.61 -9.06 -12.43
N ARG A 164 12.69 -8.30 -11.84
CA ARG A 164 11.87 -7.31 -12.58
C ARG A 164 12.71 -6.22 -13.26
N PHE A 165 13.92 -6.00 -12.80
CA PHE A 165 14.78 -4.90 -13.25
C PHE A 165 15.99 -5.37 -14.03
N LEU A 166 16.35 -6.66 -13.94
CA LEU A 166 17.54 -7.20 -14.60
C LEU A 166 17.45 -7.11 -16.13
N SER A 167 16.27 -7.28 -16.73
CA SER A 167 16.04 -7.14 -18.17
C SER A 167 16.32 -5.72 -18.72
N PHE A 168 16.39 -4.73 -17.84
CA PHE A 168 16.71 -3.35 -18.20
C PHE A 168 18.19 -3.01 -18.02
N ALA A 169 18.98 -3.88 -17.37
CA ALA A 169 20.40 -3.63 -17.08
C ALA A 169 21.24 -3.54 -18.37
N ASP A 170 20.87 -4.28 -19.42
CA ASP A 170 21.55 -4.28 -20.70
C ASP A 170 21.23 -3.04 -21.56
N ASN A 171 20.21 -2.27 -21.19
CA ASN A 171 19.79 -1.03 -21.88
C ASN A 171 20.28 0.22 -21.15
N VAL A 172 21.51 0.23 -20.65
CA VAL A 172 22.09 1.45 -20.07
C VAL A 172 22.25 2.49 -21.18
N PRO A 173 21.63 3.68 -21.05
CA PRO A 173 21.76 4.71 -22.08
C PRO A 173 23.23 5.08 -22.26
N MET A 174 23.67 5.23 -23.51
CA MET A 174 25.00 5.77 -23.81
C MET A 174 25.19 7.11 -23.09
N LYS A 175 26.42 7.39 -22.63
CA LYS A 175 26.76 8.66 -22.00
C LYS A 175 26.25 9.83 -22.85
N SER A 176 25.28 10.56 -22.34
CA SER A 176 24.76 11.79 -22.91
C SER A 176 25.52 12.97 -22.34
N LYS A 177 25.72 14.03 -23.14
CA LYS A 177 26.19 15.32 -22.61
C LYS A 177 25.17 15.95 -21.66
N VAL A 178 23.87 15.64 -21.86
CA VAL A 178 22.78 16.15 -21.02
C VAL A 178 22.59 15.25 -19.80
N THR A 179 22.72 15.80 -18.61
CA THR A 179 22.40 15.10 -17.36
C THR A 179 20.90 15.01 -17.21
N THR A 180 20.37 13.78 -17.18
CA THR A 180 18.92 13.54 -17.04
C THR A 180 18.58 13.07 -15.63
N PHE A 181 17.69 13.81 -14.96
CA PHE A 181 17.08 13.43 -13.69
C PHE A 181 15.76 12.72 -13.96
N GLY A 182 15.43 11.70 -13.16
CA GLY A 182 14.16 10.99 -13.21
C GLY A 182 13.35 11.22 -11.93
N TYR A 183 12.10 11.64 -12.08
CA TYR A 183 11.13 11.64 -10.98
C TYR A 183 10.03 10.62 -11.29
N SER A 184 9.80 9.68 -10.36
CA SER A 184 8.76 8.66 -10.51
C SER A 184 7.93 8.55 -9.22
N ALA A 185 6.81 9.28 -9.18
CA ALA A 185 5.85 9.21 -8.08
C ALA A 185 4.52 9.87 -8.48
N ARG A 186 3.47 9.70 -7.66
CA ARG A 186 2.23 10.47 -7.83
C ARG A 186 2.52 11.97 -7.76
N ILE A 187 1.89 12.75 -8.64
CA ILE A 187 2.02 14.21 -8.69
C ILE A 187 1.20 14.79 -7.53
N THR A 188 1.85 14.94 -6.39
CA THR A 188 1.29 15.53 -5.16
C THR A 188 2.37 16.33 -4.45
N GLU A 189 2.00 17.39 -3.75
CA GLU A 189 2.93 18.23 -2.98
C GLU A 189 3.79 17.40 -2.00
N ARG A 190 3.19 16.41 -1.34
CA ARG A 190 3.87 15.53 -0.39
C ARG A 190 5.02 14.70 -0.99
N LYS A 191 5.11 14.61 -2.31
CA LYS A 191 6.17 13.85 -3.00
C LYS A 191 7.36 14.72 -3.40
N GLY A 192 7.35 15.99 -3.03
CA GLY A 192 8.50 16.90 -3.19
C GLY A 192 8.80 17.32 -4.62
N LEU A 193 7.87 17.14 -5.58
CA LEU A 193 8.12 17.48 -6.99
C LEU A 193 8.48 18.95 -7.18
N TYR A 194 7.75 19.87 -6.56
CA TYR A 194 8.02 21.30 -6.65
C TYR A 194 9.36 21.70 -6.04
N LEU A 195 9.80 21.00 -4.98
CA LEU A 195 11.13 21.19 -4.43
C LEU A 195 12.23 20.79 -5.42
N ILE A 196 12.02 19.69 -6.15
CA ILE A 196 12.94 19.24 -7.21
C ILE A 196 12.97 20.26 -8.35
N LEU A 197 11.81 20.77 -8.80
CA LEU A 197 11.74 21.77 -9.85
C LEU A 197 12.49 23.05 -9.46
N SER A 198 12.24 23.59 -8.26
CA SER A 198 12.96 24.77 -7.77
C SER A 198 14.48 24.55 -7.66
N ALA A 199 14.91 23.36 -7.23
CA ALA A 199 16.34 23.04 -7.19
C ALA A 199 16.96 22.95 -8.59
N LEU A 200 16.24 22.35 -9.55
CA LEU A 200 16.71 22.24 -10.94
C LEU A 200 16.77 23.59 -11.64
N GLU A 201 15.84 24.50 -11.36
CA GLU A 201 15.89 25.87 -11.86
C GLU A 201 17.21 26.56 -11.45
N GLN A 202 17.61 26.46 -10.18
CA GLN A 202 18.86 27.02 -9.68
C GLN A 202 20.10 26.37 -10.32
N ILE A 203 20.05 25.06 -10.60
CA ILE A 203 21.15 24.34 -11.23
C ILE A 203 21.24 24.72 -12.73
N HIS A 204 20.08 24.83 -13.40
CA HIS A 204 20.01 25.17 -14.83
C HIS A 204 20.67 26.51 -15.15
N GLN A 205 20.56 27.48 -14.26
CA GLN A 205 21.25 28.79 -14.41
C GLN A 205 22.78 28.64 -14.53
N LYS A 206 23.38 27.59 -13.93
CA LYS A 206 24.82 27.33 -13.92
C LYS A 206 25.24 26.24 -14.91
N ASN A 207 24.33 25.33 -15.22
CA ASN A 207 24.54 24.20 -16.12
C ASN A 207 23.27 23.96 -16.94
N PRO A 208 23.17 24.48 -18.16
CA PRO A 208 21.98 24.31 -18.99
C PRO A 208 21.79 22.89 -19.54
N ASP A 209 22.83 22.05 -19.50
CA ASP A 209 22.76 20.68 -20.00
C ASP A 209 22.12 19.71 -19.00
N ILE A 210 20.97 20.08 -18.44
CA ILE A 210 20.17 19.24 -17.55
C ILE A 210 18.74 19.06 -18.07
N ARG A 211 18.14 17.92 -17.74
CA ARG A 211 16.75 17.59 -18.09
C ARG A 211 16.10 16.82 -16.95
N LEU A 212 14.80 17.06 -16.71
CA LEU A 212 13.97 16.28 -15.81
C LEU A 212 12.92 15.50 -16.60
N ILE A 213 12.81 14.21 -16.34
CA ILE A 213 11.72 13.37 -16.81
C ILE A 213 10.80 13.09 -15.63
N ILE A 214 9.53 13.48 -15.74
CA ILE A 214 8.51 13.26 -14.72
C ILE A 214 7.60 12.12 -15.18
N SER A 215 7.51 11.05 -14.38
CA SER A 215 6.61 9.92 -14.58
C SER A 215 5.72 9.77 -13.36
N GLY A 216 4.41 9.86 -13.56
CA GLY A 216 3.45 9.68 -12.47
C GLY A 216 2.05 10.12 -12.82
N ALA A 217 1.07 9.69 -12.02
CA ALA A 217 -0.31 10.10 -12.16
C ALA A 217 -0.66 11.20 -11.13
N GLY A 218 -1.60 12.06 -11.50
CA GLY A 218 -2.21 13.07 -10.64
C GLY A 218 -3.64 13.34 -11.07
N THR A 219 -4.39 14.11 -10.29
CA THR A 219 -5.69 14.64 -10.72
C THR A 219 -5.47 15.68 -11.82
N GLU A 220 -6.51 15.98 -12.60
CA GLU A 220 -6.44 17.03 -13.64
C GLU A 220 -5.96 18.37 -13.07
N ASP A 221 -6.46 18.75 -11.89
CA ASP A 221 -6.03 19.97 -11.18
C ASP A 221 -4.54 19.93 -10.81
N GLN A 222 -4.04 18.79 -10.32
CA GLN A 222 -2.62 18.64 -9.98
C GLN A 222 -1.73 18.70 -11.21
N ILE A 223 -2.16 18.10 -12.32
CA ILE A 223 -1.43 18.15 -13.60
C ILE A 223 -1.44 19.56 -14.15
N LYS A 224 -2.57 20.26 -14.08
CA LYS A 224 -2.69 21.65 -14.52
C LYS A 224 -1.75 22.57 -13.71
N LYS A 225 -1.81 22.49 -12.37
CA LYS A 225 -0.90 23.26 -11.50
C LYS A 225 0.58 23.01 -11.78
N LEU A 226 0.93 21.76 -12.10
CA LEU A 226 2.30 21.42 -12.47
C LEU A 226 2.71 22.11 -13.78
N LYS A 227 1.85 22.06 -14.79
CA LYS A 227 2.10 22.75 -16.07
C LYS A 227 2.24 24.25 -15.89
N ASP A 228 1.28 24.88 -15.21
CA ASP A 228 1.30 26.31 -14.91
C ASP A 228 2.59 26.73 -14.18
N TYR A 229 3.13 25.86 -13.30
CA TYR A 229 4.40 26.10 -12.59
C TYR A 229 5.63 25.96 -13.51
N ILE A 230 5.60 25.06 -14.48
CA ILE A 230 6.71 24.86 -15.42
C ILE A 230 6.77 25.98 -16.46
N ASP A 231 5.60 26.51 -16.83
CA ASP A 231 5.47 27.53 -17.88
C ASP A 231 5.70 28.97 -17.32
N ALA A 232 5.77 29.15 -15.99
CA ALA A 232 5.99 30.43 -15.31
C ALA A 232 7.46 30.78 -15.19
#